data_d2d5152a83535e28c382e04293f34f4c
#
_entry.id   d2d5152a83535e28c382e04293f34f4c
#
_cell.length_a   1.000
_cell.length_b   1.000
_cell.length_c   1.000
_cell.angle_alpha   90.00
_cell.angle_beta   90.00
_cell.angle_gamma   90.00
#
_symmetry.space_group_name_H-M   'P 1'
#
loop_
_entity.id
_entity.type
_entity.pdbx_description
1 polymer ?
#
loop_
_entity_poly.entity_id
_entity_poly.type
_entity_poly.pdbx_seq_one_letter_code
_entity_poly.pdbx_strand_id
1 'polypeptide(L)'
;PVDGQPDAMEDEWSGDIGCGVKYFSQDGVNKLAPRAGIELDETEPPAKRLKVVQELMAADDERAAAVYRSIGVYLGHTMGLYAQFYDIHHVQMMGRVMSGKGGDIILAEAARVMDEEYPDVAFRPEAPDEMTRRVGQSSAAASLPEVK
;
A
#
# COMPACT_ATOMS: atom_id res chain seq x y z
N PRO A 1 1.04 -17.28 2.00
CA PRO A 1 1.41 -17.95 0.76
C PRO A 1 2.72 -17.38 0.25
N VAL A 2 3.66 -18.25 -0.07
CA VAL A 2 4.95 -17.84 -0.65
C VAL A 2 4.67 -17.39 -2.09
N ASP A 3 5.13 -16.19 -2.43
CA ASP A 3 5.07 -15.71 -3.80
C ASP A 3 6.06 -16.52 -4.65
N GLY A 4 5.53 -17.39 -5.52
CA GLY A 4 6.35 -18.24 -6.39
C GLY A 4 6.82 -17.55 -7.69
N GLN A 5 6.61 -16.24 -7.83
CA GLN A 5 7.03 -15.50 -9.01
C GLN A 5 8.55 -15.29 -9.00
N PRO A 6 9.24 -15.36 -10.16
CA PRO A 6 10.68 -15.21 -10.24
C PRO A 6 11.23 -13.88 -9.75
N ASP A 7 10.38 -12.85 -9.71
CA ASP A 7 10.70 -11.49 -9.28
C ASP A 7 10.10 -11.15 -7.91
N ALA A 8 9.69 -12.16 -7.13
CA ALA A 8 9.22 -11.97 -5.78
C ALA A 8 10.34 -11.37 -4.91
N MET A 9 9.97 -10.36 -4.13
CA MET A 9 10.92 -9.62 -3.29
C MET A 9 11.00 -10.23 -1.91
N GLU A 10 12.22 -10.39 -1.43
CA GLU A 10 12.51 -10.74 -0.04
C GLU A 10 12.39 -9.50 0.84
N ASP A 11 11.84 -9.67 2.03
CA ASP A 11 11.77 -8.61 3.02
C ASP A 11 13.06 -8.56 3.84
N GLU A 12 13.68 -7.39 3.92
CA GLU A 12 14.99 -7.20 4.56
C GLU A 12 14.97 -7.46 6.07
N TRP A 13 13.80 -7.42 6.69
CA TRP A 13 13.64 -7.61 8.13
C TRP A 13 13.39 -9.05 8.52
N SER A 14 12.49 -9.72 7.80
CA SER A 14 12.10 -11.09 8.11
C SER A 14 12.86 -12.15 7.31
N GLY A 15 13.40 -11.78 6.15
CA GLY A 15 13.95 -12.72 5.17
C GLY A 15 12.87 -13.51 4.42
N ASP A 16 11.60 -13.15 4.59
CA ASP A 16 10.50 -13.86 3.96
C ASP A 16 10.15 -13.28 2.59
N ILE A 17 9.71 -14.15 1.69
CA ILE A 17 9.15 -13.79 0.40
C ILE A 17 7.62 -13.68 0.53
N GLY A 18 7.03 -12.67 -0.10
CA GLY A 18 5.58 -12.48 -0.09
C GLY A 18 5.05 -11.60 1.05
N CYS A 19 5.92 -10.88 1.76
CA CYS A 19 5.51 -9.93 2.78
C CYS A 19 4.71 -8.78 2.19
N GLY A 20 3.59 -8.40 2.83
CA GLY A 20 2.68 -7.35 2.38
C GLY A 20 3.38 -6.00 2.15
N VAL A 21 4.41 -5.67 2.93
CA VAL A 21 5.20 -4.45 2.75
C VAL A 21 5.80 -4.33 1.35
N LYS A 22 6.14 -5.43 0.69
CA LYS A 22 6.69 -5.45 -0.67
C LYS A 22 5.64 -5.21 -1.76
N TYR A 23 4.36 -5.29 -1.42
CA TYR A 23 3.24 -5.08 -2.35
C TYR A 23 2.53 -3.75 -2.13
N PHE A 24 2.49 -3.23 -0.89
CA PHE A 24 1.69 -2.05 -0.53
C PHE A 24 2.51 -0.80 -0.25
N SER A 25 3.83 -0.88 -0.33
CA SER A 25 4.74 0.24 -0.08
C SER A 25 5.32 0.82 -1.38
N GLN A 26 6.31 1.69 -1.22
CA GLN A 26 7.13 2.18 -2.33
C GLN A 26 7.79 1.06 -3.14
N ASP A 27 8.05 -0.10 -2.53
CA ASP A 27 8.66 -1.24 -3.22
C ASP A 27 7.70 -1.81 -4.26
N GLY A 28 6.40 -1.90 -3.92
CA GLY A 28 5.36 -2.29 -4.87
C GLY A 28 5.28 -1.32 -6.06
N VAL A 29 5.32 -0.01 -5.81
CA VAL A 29 5.35 1.01 -6.88
C VAL A 29 6.57 0.84 -7.76
N ASN A 30 7.76 0.73 -7.17
CA ASN A 30 9.03 0.61 -7.89
C ASN A 30 9.10 -0.69 -8.72
N LYS A 31 8.51 -1.78 -8.22
CA LYS A 31 8.43 -3.07 -8.93
C LYS A 31 7.48 -3.00 -10.14
N LEU A 32 6.35 -2.33 -9.98
CA LEU A 32 5.30 -2.27 -11.00
C LEU A 32 5.54 -1.20 -12.07
N ALA A 33 6.23 -0.12 -11.74
CA ALA A 33 6.46 1.00 -12.65
C ALA A 33 7.13 0.57 -13.99
N PRO A 34 8.20 -0.23 -14.02
CA PRO A 34 8.80 -0.70 -15.27
C PRO A 34 7.84 -1.56 -16.09
N ARG A 35 6.98 -2.35 -15.44
CA ARG A 35 5.94 -3.16 -16.12
C ARG A 35 4.85 -2.31 -16.76
N ALA A 36 4.61 -1.13 -16.23
CA ALA A 36 3.73 -0.12 -16.81
C ALA A 36 4.41 0.75 -17.89
N GLY A 37 5.69 0.50 -18.22
CA GLY A 37 6.46 1.29 -19.17
C GLY A 37 6.98 2.62 -18.61
N ILE A 38 7.15 2.71 -17.29
CA ILE A 38 7.79 3.85 -16.61
C ILE A 38 9.22 3.47 -16.28
N GLU A 39 10.17 4.10 -16.95
CA GLU A 39 11.59 3.89 -16.67
C GLU A 39 11.97 4.57 -15.34
N LEU A 40 12.65 3.83 -14.48
CA LEU A 40 13.19 4.30 -13.21
C LEU A 40 14.69 4.09 -13.18
N ASP A 41 15.42 5.06 -12.67
CA ASP A 41 16.86 4.89 -12.44
C ASP A 41 17.09 4.01 -11.20
N GLU A 42 17.55 2.79 -11.43
CA GLU A 42 17.79 1.81 -10.38
C GLU A 42 18.92 2.21 -9.42
N THR A 43 19.78 3.15 -9.81
CA THR A 43 20.84 3.68 -8.94
C THR A 43 20.30 4.67 -7.90
N GLU A 44 19.10 5.22 -8.13
CA GLU A 44 18.47 6.15 -7.21
C GLU A 44 17.76 5.42 -6.05
N PRO A 45 17.76 6.03 -4.85
CA PRO A 45 17.05 5.48 -3.70
C PRO A 45 15.57 5.21 -3.98
N PRO A 46 14.97 4.16 -3.38
CA PRO A 46 13.57 3.80 -3.60
C PRO A 46 12.57 4.96 -3.41
N ALA A 47 12.84 5.85 -2.46
CA ALA A 47 11.99 7.02 -2.22
C ALA A 47 12.01 8.05 -3.35
N LYS A 48 13.15 8.20 -4.06
CA LYS A 48 13.24 9.07 -5.23
C LYS A 48 12.53 8.46 -6.44
N ARG A 49 12.67 7.15 -6.63
CA ARG A 49 11.94 6.41 -7.66
C ARG A 49 10.44 6.52 -7.47
N LEU A 50 9.95 6.35 -6.24
CA LEU A 50 8.54 6.60 -5.90
C LEU A 50 8.11 8.01 -6.31
N LYS A 51 8.93 9.03 -6.04
CA LYS A 51 8.62 10.42 -6.36
C LYS A 51 8.39 10.63 -7.85
N VAL A 52 9.16 9.98 -8.73
CA VAL A 52 8.96 10.03 -10.19
C VAL A 52 7.55 9.55 -10.55
N VAL A 53 7.12 8.41 -9.99
CA VAL A 53 5.78 7.88 -10.27
C VAL A 53 4.68 8.78 -9.69
N GLN A 54 4.91 9.40 -8.54
CA GLN A 54 3.98 10.38 -7.94
C GLN A 54 3.84 11.64 -8.80
N GLU A 55 4.92 12.13 -9.38
CA GLU A 55 4.89 13.29 -10.30
C GLU A 55 4.13 12.96 -11.58
N LEU A 56 4.34 11.77 -12.16
CA LEU A 56 3.55 11.29 -13.29
C LEU A 56 2.06 11.16 -12.92
N MET A 57 1.76 10.63 -11.73
CA MET A 57 0.38 10.52 -11.25
C MET A 57 -0.26 11.91 -11.06
N ALA A 58 0.49 12.89 -10.58
CA ALA A 58 -0.01 14.27 -10.45
C ALA A 58 -0.33 14.90 -11.81
N ALA A 59 0.38 14.47 -12.87
CA ALA A 59 0.15 14.87 -14.26
C ALA A 59 -0.92 14.00 -14.98
N ASP A 60 -1.66 13.17 -14.24
CA ASP A 60 -2.70 12.27 -14.77
C ASP A 60 -2.19 11.24 -15.80
N ASP A 61 -0.95 10.76 -15.65
CA ASP A 61 -0.38 9.70 -16.49
C ASP A 61 -1.05 8.35 -16.19
N GLU A 62 -1.70 7.78 -17.20
CA GLU A 62 -2.43 6.52 -17.07
C GLU A 62 -1.54 5.32 -16.71
N ARG A 63 -0.26 5.35 -17.03
CA ARG A 63 0.69 4.31 -16.63
C ARG A 63 0.91 4.33 -15.13
N ALA A 64 1.07 5.52 -14.56
CA ALA A 64 1.16 5.69 -13.11
C ALA A 64 -0.15 5.28 -12.42
N ALA A 65 -1.30 5.68 -12.97
CA ALA A 65 -2.60 5.27 -12.46
C ALA A 65 -2.77 3.73 -12.46
N ALA A 66 -2.30 3.04 -13.50
CA ALA A 66 -2.33 1.58 -13.57
C ALA A 66 -1.50 0.90 -12.46
N VAL A 67 -0.33 1.48 -12.11
CA VAL A 67 0.48 1.01 -10.98
C VAL A 67 -0.30 1.10 -9.67
N TYR A 68 -0.91 2.25 -9.39
CA TYR A 68 -1.68 2.45 -8.15
C TYR A 68 -2.95 1.59 -8.10
N ARG A 69 -3.65 1.41 -9.23
CA ARG A 69 -4.78 0.45 -9.32
C ARG A 69 -4.35 -0.97 -8.97
N SER A 70 -3.22 -1.43 -9.49
CA SER A 70 -2.71 -2.78 -9.18
C SER A 70 -2.44 -2.96 -7.69
N ILE A 71 -1.87 -1.95 -7.03
CA ILE A 71 -1.65 -1.98 -5.58
C ILE A 71 -2.99 -2.01 -4.83
N GLY A 72 -3.98 -1.26 -5.29
CA GLY A 72 -5.34 -1.28 -4.73
C GLY A 72 -5.99 -2.66 -4.82
N VAL A 73 -5.85 -3.34 -5.97
CA VAL A 73 -6.34 -4.73 -6.14
C VAL A 73 -5.66 -5.67 -5.14
N TYR A 74 -4.34 -5.60 -5.00
CA TYR A 74 -3.62 -6.43 -4.01
C TYR A 74 -4.10 -6.15 -2.60
N LEU A 75 -4.31 -4.89 -2.25
CA LEU A 75 -4.79 -4.49 -0.94
C LEU A 75 -6.20 -5.05 -0.68
N GLY A 76 -7.13 -4.90 -1.62
CA GLY A 76 -8.50 -5.38 -1.48
C GLY A 76 -8.58 -6.89 -1.21
N HIS A 77 -7.87 -7.69 -2.00
CA HIS A 77 -7.81 -9.14 -1.76
C HIS A 77 -7.13 -9.49 -0.44
N THR A 78 -6.08 -8.76 -0.06
CA THR A 78 -5.40 -9.00 1.22
C THR A 78 -6.29 -8.67 2.41
N MET A 79 -7.08 -7.60 2.33
CA MET A 79 -8.04 -7.26 3.39
C MET A 79 -9.12 -8.33 3.53
N GLY A 80 -9.65 -8.84 2.42
CA GLY A 80 -10.59 -9.96 2.42
C GLY A 80 -9.99 -11.25 3.04
N LEU A 81 -8.70 -11.51 2.76
CA LEU A 81 -8.00 -12.62 3.36
C LEU A 81 -7.79 -12.42 4.88
N TYR A 82 -7.34 -11.24 5.30
CA TYR A 82 -7.08 -10.95 6.71
C TYR A 82 -8.34 -11.01 7.56
N ALA A 83 -9.49 -10.61 7.01
CA ALA A 83 -10.79 -10.74 7.70
C ALA A 83 -11.17 -12.18 8.07
N GLN A 84 -10.56 -13.19 7.44
CA GLN A 84 -10.79 -14.60 7.78
C GLN A 84 -10.02 -15.05 9.03
N PHE A 85 -8.97 -14.32 9.43
CA PHE A 85 -8.09 -14.69 10.52
C PHE A 85 -8.12 -13.73 11.71
N TYR A 86 -8.55 -12.49 11.47
CA TYR A 86 -8.50 -11.41 12.45
C TYR A 86 -9.86 -10.73 12.57
N ASP A 87 -10.25 -10.40 13.79
CA ASP A 87 -11.41 -9.55 14.08
C ASP A 87 -11.03 -8.07 13.88
N ILE A 88 -11.12 -7.63 12.63
CA ILE A 88 -10.69 -6.30 12.21
C ILE A 88 -11.89 -5.37 12.18
N HIS A 89 -11.81 -4.25 12.89
CA HIS A 89 -12.82 -3.19 12.87
C HIS A 89 -12.40 -1.98 12.04
N HIS A 90 -11.12 -1.63 12.06
CA HIS A 90 -10.55 -0.47 11.35
C HIS A 90 -9.19 -0.79 10.76
N VAL A 91 -8.94 -0.31 9.53
CA VAL A 91 -7.64 -0.39 8.88
C VAL A 91 -7.25 0.99 8.37
N GLN A 92 -6.18 1.54 8.92
CA GLN A 92 -5.62 2.81 8.46
C GLN A 92 -4.39 2.58 7.60
N MET A 93 -4.43 3.12 6.39
CA MET A 93 -3.32 3.06 5.44
C MET A 93 -2.45 4.32 5.57
N MET A 94 -1.19 4.12 5.94
CA MET A 94 -0.23 5.21 6.12
C MET A 94 1.01 5.00 5.26
N GLY A 95 1.78 6.04 5.09
CA GLY A 95 3.03 6.00 4.37
C GLY A 95 3.05 6.88 3.12
N ARG A 96 4.24 7.02 2.55
CA ARG A 96 4.46 7.92 1.40
C ARG A 96 3.70 7.50 0.14
N VAL A 97 3.47 6.20 -0.05
CA VAL A 97 2.71 5.67 -1.19
C VAL A 97 1.26 6.17 -1.20
N MET A 98 0.72 6.47 -0.03
CA MET A 98 -0.65 6.97 0.15
C MET A 98 -0.79 8.48 -0.09
N SER A 99 0.27 9.17 -0.51
CA SER A 99 0.21 10.62 -0.71
C SER A 99 -0.37 10.99 -2.08
N GLY A 100 -1.28 11.98 -2.09
CA GLY A 100 -1.88 12.52 -3.30
C GLY A 100 -2.81 11.54 -4.03
N LYS A 101 -3.09 11.81 -5.31
CA LYS A 101 -4.03 11.05 -6.15
C LYS A 101 -3.78 9.52 -6.15
N GLY A 102 -2.52 9.10 -6.02
CA GLY A 102 -2.19 7.67 -6.01
C GLY A 102 -2.80 6.93 -4.81
N GLY A 103 -2.76 7.55 -3.62
CA GLY A 103 -3.40 6.99 -2.43
C GLY A 103 -4.90 6.87 -2.58
N ASP A 104 -5.54 7.88 -3.18
CA ASP A 104 -7.00 7.86 -3.43
C ASP A 104 -7.37 6.71 -4.38
N ILE A 105 -6.57 6.47 -5.43
CA ILE A 105 -6.77 5.35 -6.36
C ILE A 105 -6.62 4.00 -5.64
N ILE A 106 -5.59 3.85 -4.80
CA ILE A 106 -5.40 2.60 -4.03
C ILE A 106 -6.63 2.30 -3.19
N LEU A 107 -7.13 3.28 -2.44
CA LEU A 107 -8.30 3.09 -1.56
C LEU A 107 -9.57 2.79 -2.34
N ALA A 108 -9.82 3.54 -3.41
CA ALA A 108 -10.99 3.34 -4.25
C ALA A 108 -11.01 1.95 -4.89
N GLU A 109 -9.87 1.50 -5.40
CA GLU A 109 -9.76 0.19 -6.04
C GLU A 109 -9.82 -0.95 -5.02
N ALA A 110 -9.21 -0.79 -3.85
CA ALA A 110 -9.33 -1.76 -2.76
C ALA A 110 -10.77 -1.90 -2.28
N ALA A 111 -11.48 -0.78 -2.12
CA ALA A 111 -12.90 -0.81 -1.76
C ALA A 111 -13.74 -1.52 -2.84
N ARG A 112 -13.51 -1.21 -4.13
CA ARG A 112 -14.18 -1.89 -5.23
C ARG A 112 -14.00 -3.40 -5.19
N VAL A 113 -12.76 -3.89 -5.03
CA VAL A 113 -12.47 -5.33 -4.93
C VAL A 113 -13.17 -5.94 -3.72
N MET A 114 -13.15 -5.26 -2.57
CA MET A 114 -13.82 -5.75 -1.37
C MET A 114 -15.34 -5.79 -1.53
N ASP A 115 -15.95 -4.83 -2.20
CA ASP A 115 -17.39 -4.81 -2.46
C ASP A 115 -17.82 -5.93 -3.42
N GLU A 116 -17.00 -6.25 -4.42
CA GLU A 116 -17.30 -7.28 -5.42
C GLU A 116 -17.00 -8.70 -4.91
N GLU A 117 -15.88 -8.90 -4.24
CA GLU A 117 -15.37 -10.24 -3.92
C GLU A 117 -15.56 -10.63 -2.43
N TYR A 118 -15.72 -9.64 -1.54
CA TYR A 118 -15.81 -9.84 -0.09
C TYR A 118 -16.93 -9.00 0.53
N PRO A 119 -18.19 -9.08 0.04
CA PRO A 119 -19.28 -8.20 0.45
C PRO A 119 -19.63 -8.30 1.95
N ASP A 120 -19.33 -9.44 2.59
CA ASP A 120 -19.61 -9.68 4.01
C ASP A 120 -18.56 -9.04 4.95
N VAL A 121 -17.45 -8.51 4.42
CA VAL A 121 -16.42 -7.83 5.22
C VAL A 121 -16.87 -6.41 5.54
N ALA A 122 -17.08 -6.13 6.83
CA ALA A 122 -17.73 -4.92 7.31
C ALA A 122 -16.84 -3.64 7.26
N PHE A 123 -15.51 -3.77 7.22
CA PHE A 123 -14.59 -2.64 7.18
C PHE A 123 -14.08 -2.35 5.77
N ARG A 124 -13.58 -1.15 5.57
CA ARG A 124 -12.81 -0.76 4.38
C ARG A 124 -11.53 -0.05 4.82
N PRO A 125 -10.42 -0.21 4.08
CA PRO A 125 -9.21 0.56 4.38
C PRO A 125 -9.44 2.04 4.12
N GLU A 126 -8.91 2.88 5.00
CA GLU A 126 -9.07 4.34 4.95
C GLU A 126 -7.73 5.04 5.16
N ALA A 127 -7.59 6.25 4.63
CA ALA A 127 -6.47 7.12 4.96
C ALA A 127 -6.83 7.93 6.21
N PRO A 128 -5.89 8.08 7.16
CA PRO A 128 -6.09 9.00 8.28
C PRO A 128 -6.16 10.44 7.77
N ASP A 129 -6.89 11.27 8.47
CA ASP A 129 -6.86 12.71 8.23
C ASP A 129 -5.44 13.29 8.42
N GLU A 130 -5.22 14.52 7.95
CA GLU A 130 -3.88 15.11 7.98
C GLU A 130 -3.36 15.31 9.42
N MET A 131 -4.24 15.62 10.36
CA MET A 131 -3.87 15.78 11.77
C MET A 131 -3.47 14.43 12.35
N THR A 132 -4.24 13.39 12.15
CA THR A 132 -3.94 12.01 12.58
C THR A 132 -2.64 11.53 11.96
N ARG A 133 -2.38 11.85 10.70
CA ARG A 133 -1.13 11.48 10.02
C ARG A 133 0.09 12.14 10.65
N ARG A 134 -0.02 13.39 11.09
CA ARG A 134 1.07 14.14 11.71
C ARG A 134 1.38 13.68 13.15
N VAL A 135 0.36 13.32 13.89
CA VAL A 135 0.47 13.02 15.32
C VAL A 135 0.18 11.56 15.68
N GLY A 136 -0.35 10.77 14.73
CA GLY A 136 -0.89 9.45 15.01
C GLY A 136 0.12 8.49 15.67
N GLN A 137 1.35 8.43 15.18
CA GLN A 137 2.38 7.59 15.80
C GLN A 137 2.78 8.09 17.19
N SER A 138 2.88 9.40 17.36
CA SER A 138 3.21 10.01 18.65
C SER A 138 2.06 9.84 19.64
N SER A 139 0.81 9.98 19.20
CA SER A 139 -0.38 9.77 20.03
C SER A 139 -0.55 8.32 20.42
N ALA A 140 -0.31 7.38 19.51
CA ALA A 140 -0.34 5.96 19.81
C ALA A 140 0.74 5.59 20.83
N ALA A 141 1.96 6.08 20.64
CA ALA A 141 3.05 5.85 21.59
C ALA A 141 2.75 6.45 22.98
N ALA A 142 2.14 7.64 23.04
CA ALA A 142 1.75 8.30 24.29
C ALA A 142 0.57 7.62 25.00
N SER A 143 -0.25 6.85 24.29
CA SER A 143 -1.39 6.10 24.85
C SER A 143 -1.04 4.70 25.35
N LEU A 144 0.19 4.24 25.14
CA LEU A 144 0.62 2.95 25.66
C LEU A 144 0.68 2.99 27.18
N PRO A 145 0.18 1.93 27.87
CA PRO A 145 0.29 1.86 29.32
C PRO A 145 1.76 1.84 29.74
N GLU A 146 2.09 2.56 30.80
CA GLU A 146 3.43 2.46 31.41
C GLU A 146 3.70 1.01 31.80
N VAL A 147 4.76 0.45 31.27
CA VAL A 147 5.26 -0.87 31.69
C VAL A 147 5.87 -0.67 33.08
N LYS A 148 5.21 -1.18 34.10
CA LYS A 148 5.71 -1.21 35.47
C LYS A 148 6.71 -2.35 35.67
#